data_1c393a28300936d57110a9177024d191
#
_entry.id   1c393a28300936d57110a9177024d191
#
_cell.length_a   1.000
_cell.length_b   1.000
_cell.length_c   1.000
_cell.angle_alpha   90.00
_cell.angle_beta   90.00
_cell.angle_gamma   90.00
#
_symmetry.space_group_name_H-M   'P 1'
#
loop_
_entity.id
_entity.type
_entity.pdbx_description
1 polymer ?
#
loop_
_entity_poly.entity_id
_entity_poly.type
_entity_poly.pdbx_seq_one_letter_code
_entity_poly.pdbx_strand_id
1 'polypeptide(L)' 'MHVYDFTEIMILPGSAVRVKNINDTYYGFQGQVQRIADGKVAVLFEGGNWDKLVTFRLLELELVDATAGKKGK' A
#
# COMPACT_ATOMS: atom_id res chain seq x y z
N MET A 1 -26.68 -2.63 8.14
CA MET A 1 -25.79 -3.47 7.47
C MET A 1 -24.40 -2.91 7.46
N HIS A 2 -23.50 -3.77 7.64
CA HIS A 2 -22.14 -3.35 7.78
C HIS A 2 -21.36 -3.64 6.51
N VAL A 3 -20.69 -2.67 6.01
CA VAL A 3 -19.97 -2.84 4.77
C VAL A 3 -18.49 -2.54 5.00
N TYR A 4 -17.65 -3.44 4.59
CA TYR A 4 -16.23 -3.25 4.71
C TYR A 4 -15.67 -2.77 3.40
N ASP A 5 -14.66 -1.93 3.49
CA ASP A 5 -13.93 -1.49 2.34
C ASP A 5 -13.05 -2.65 1.90
N PHE A 6 -13.18 -3.10 0.67
CA PHE A 6 -12.37 -4.18 0.16
C PHE A 6 -10.89 -3.87 0.27
N THR A 7 -10.52 -2.61 0.10
CA THR A 7 -9.12 -2.24 0.20
C THR A 7 -8.57 -2.58 1.58
N GLU A 8 -9.33 -2.29 2.62
CA GLU A 8 -8.87 -2.59 3.96
C GLU A 8 -8.75 -4.07 4.19
N ILE A 9 -9.66 -4.85 3.62
CA ILE A 9 -9.63 -6.27 3.81
C ILE A 9 -8.48 -6.90 3.06
N MET A 10 -8.16 -6.36 1.91
CA MET A 10 -7.18 -6.98 1.03
C MET A 10 -5.74 -6.53 1.26
N ILE A 11 -5.53 -5.50 2.04
CA ILE A 11 -4.17 -5.04 2.29
C ILE A 11 -3.57 -5.89 3.41
N LEU A 12 -2.57 -6.67 3.07
CA LEU A 12 -1.90 -7.58 3.98
C LEU A 12 -0.41 -7.43 3.81
N PRO A 13 0.39 -7.96 4.73
CA PRO A 13 1.83 -7.98 4.53
C PRO A 13 2.15 -8.65 3.20
N GLY A 14 2.99 -8.04 2.43
CA GLY A 14 3.32 -8.52 1.08
C GLY A 14 2.52 -7.87 -0.02
N SER A 15 1.42 -7.20 0.31
CA SER A 15 0.60 -6.55 -0.72
C SER A 15 1.33 -5.37 -1.35
N ALA A 16 1.09 -5.15 -2.63
CA ALA A 16 1.55 -3.95 -3.30
C ALA A 16 0.51 -2.87 -3.10
N VAL A 17 0.93 -1.70 -2.69
CA VAL A 17 0.03 -0.59 -2.42
C VAL A 17 0.58 0.70 -3.01
N ARG A 18 -0.28 1.67 -3.19
CA ARG A 18 0.11 2.98 -3.68
C ARG A 18 -0.48 4.03 -2.75
N VAL A 19 0.26 5.09 -2.51
CA VAL A 19 -0.20 6.17 -1.65
C VAL A 19 -1.21 7.00 -2.43
N LYS A 20 -2.41 7.12 -1.90
CA LYS A 20 -3.47 7.87 -2.57
C LYS A 20 -3.82 9.18 -1.89
N ASN A 21 -3.13 9.53 -0.81
CA ASN A 21 -3.34 10.80 -0.14
C ASN A 21 -2.61 11.88 -0.93
N ILE A 22 -3.35 12.75 -1.58
CA ILE A 22 -2.74 13.75 -2.46
C ILE A 22 -1.90 14.77 -1.71
N ASN A 23 -2.05 14.84 -0.40
CA ASN A 23 -1.26 15.76 0.40
C ASN A 23 0.00 15.14 0.96
N ASP A 24 0.24 13.89 0.69
CA ASP A 24 1.40 13.21 1.25
C ASP A 24 2.60 13.37 0.34
N THR A 25 3.77 13.48 0.95
CA THR A 25 5.02 13.58 0.20
C THR A 25 5.19 12.41 -0.76
N TYR A 26 4.69 11.24 -0.37
CA TYR A 26 4.85 10.05 -1.19
C TYR A 26 3.64 9.75 -2.08
N TYR A 27 2.80 10.76 -2.31
CA TYR A 27 1.62 10.56 -3.14
C TYR A 27 2.02 9.91 -4.47
N GLY A 28 1.32 8.87 -4.82
CA GLY A 28 1.56 8.15 -6.07
C GLY A 28 2.66 7.11 -6.03
N PHE A 29 3.44 7.10 -4.95
CA PHE A 29 4.49 6.10 -4.84
C PHE A 29 3.88 4.75 -4.57
N GLN A 30 4.47 3.72 -5.15
CA GLN A 30 4.03 2.36 -4.96
C GLN A 30 5.07 1.61 -4.14
N GLY A 31 4.63 0.82 -3.19
CA GLY A 31 5.53 0.06 -2.34
C GLY A 31 4.91 -1.24 -1.92
N GLN A 32 5.60 -1.94 -1.02
CA GLN A 32 5.14 -3.22 -0.54
C GLN A 32 4.92 -3.17 0.96
N VAL A 33 3.80 -3.69 1.41
CA VAL A 33 3.48 -3.70 2.83
C VAL A 33 4.40 -4.68 3.55
N GLN A 34 5.05 -4.21 4.60
CA GLN A 34 5.93 -5.03 5.41
C GLN A 34 5.22 -5.51 6.67
N ARG A 35 4.35 -4.68 7.23
CA ARG A 35 3.76 -4.99 8.50
C ARG A 35 2.55 -4.11 8.74
N ILE A 36 1.59 -4.63 9.45
CA ILE A 36 0.39 -3.87 9.81
C ILE A 36 0.18 -4.04 11.32
N ALA A 37 -0.02 -2.94 12.01
CA ALA A 37 -0.28 -2.98 13.44
C ALA A 37 -1.05 -1.74 13.85
N ASP A 38 -2.12 -1.92 14.58
CA ASP A 38 -2.90 -0.83 15.14
C ASP A 38 -3.36 0.18 14.06
N GLY A 39 -3.78 -0.34 12.92
CA GLY A 39 -4.26 0.52 11.86
C GLY A 39 -3.17 1.24 11.09
N LYS A 40 -1.91 0.96 11.42
CA LYS A 40 -0.79 1.56 10.72
C LYS A 40 -0.12 0.54 9.84
N VAL A 41 0.28 0.96 8.67
CA VAL A 41 0.84 0.08 7.66
C VAL A 41 2.25 0.55 7.34
N ALA A 42 3.22 -0.30 7.57
CA ALA A 42 4.61 0.02 7.23
C ALA A 42 4.84 -0.43 5.79
N VAL A 43 5.18 0.51 4.94
CA VAL A 43 5.35 0.27 3.51
C VAL A 43 6.78 0.52 3.12
N LEU A 44 7.36 -0.43 2.41
CA LEU A 44 8.71 -0.29 1.90
C LEU A 44 8.68 0.22 0.48
N PHE A 45 9.33 1.34 0.25
CA PHE A 45 9.52 1.88 -1.08
C PHE A 45 10.95 1.60 -1.50
N GLU A 46 11.13 1.09 -2.70
CA GLU A 46 12.45 0.79 -3.20
C GLU A 46 12.71 1.61 -4.45
N GLY A 47 13.76 2.37 -4.45
CA GLY A 47 14.19 3.09 -5.62
C GLY A 47 15.56 2.57 -5.98
N GLY A 48 16.09 2.85 -7.09
CA GLY A 48 17.34 2.30 -7.56
C GLY A 48 18.41 2.13 -6.50
N ASN A 49 18.78 3.22 -5.84
CA ASN A 49 19.86 3.17 -4.86
C ASN A 49 19.40 3.39 -3.45
N TRP A 50 18.12 3.35 -3.19
CA TRP A 50 17.63 3.65 -1.84
C TRP A 50 16.40 2.83 -1.51
N ASP A 51 16.21 2.61 -0.22
CA ASP A 51 15.02 1.98 0.30
C ASP A 51 14.51 2.87 1.39
N LYS A 52 13.20 2.94 1.53
CA LYS A 52 12.62 3.75 2.59
C LYS A 52 11.40 3.07 3.16
N LEU A 53 11.35 2.97 4.47
CA LEU A 53 10.22 2.37 5.15
C LEU A 53 9.41 3.51 5.78
N VAL A 54 8.16 3.62 5.39
CA VAL A 54 7.31 4.72 5.84
C VAL A 54 6.00 4.13 6.34
N THR A 55 5.45 4.71 7.39
CA THR A 55 4.20 4.24 7.97
C THR A 55 3.04 5.12 7.54
N PHE A 56 1.96 4.49 7.13
CA PHE A 56 0.75 5.18 6.70
C PHE A 56 -0.45 4.62 7.43
N ARG A 57 -1.56 5.31 7.35
CA ARG A 57 -2.82 4.76 7.80
C ARG A 57 -3.44 4.02 6.61
N LEU A 58 -4.26 3.02 6.89
CA LEU A 58 -4.87 2.25 5.82
C LEU A 58 -5.61 3.12 4.81
N LEU A 59 -6.29 4.14 5.29
CA LEU A 59 -7.07 4.96 4.38
C LEU A 59 -6.22 5.78 3.43
N GLU A 60 -4.93 5.87 3.68
CA GLU A 60 -4.04 6.61 2.80
C GLU A 60 -3.52 5.78 1.65
N LEU A 61 -3.84 4.49 1.63
CA LEU A 61 -3.30 3.56 0.67
C LEU A 61 -4.38 2.92 -0.18
N GLU A 62 -4.02 2.54 -1.37
CA GLU A 62 -4.91 1.74 -2.21
C GLU A 62 -4.16 0.51 -2.65
N LEU A 63 -4.86 -0.58 -2.81
CA LEU A 63 -4.27 -1.82 -3.25
C LEU A 63 -3.95 -1.73 -4.73
N VAL A 64 -2.75 -2.15 -5.08
CA VAL A 64 -2.39 -2.24 -6.49
C VAL A 64 -2.75 -3.64 -6.93
N ASP A 65 -3.54 -3.75 -7.97
CA ASP A 65 -3.98 -5.05 -8.41
C ASP A 65 -2.87 -5.77 -9.14
N ALA A 66 -2.15 -6.55 -8.37
CA ALA A 66 -1.04 -7.28 -8.93
C ALA A 66 -1.49 -8.32 -9.91
N THR A 67 -2.71 -8.77 -9.78
CA THR A 67 -3.21 -9.76 -10.69
C THR A 67 -3.32 -9.18 -12.08
N ALA A 68 -3.81 -7.96 -12.17
CA ALA A 68 -3.90 -7.34 -13.45
C ALA A 68 -2.52 -7.14 -14.01
N GLY A 69 -1.61 -6.77 -13.17
CA GLY A 69 -0.28 -6.55 -13.66
C GLY A 69 0.39 -7.81 -14.08
N LYS A 70 0.16 -8.89 -13.33
CA LYS A 70 0.85 -10.04 -13.68
C LYS A 70 0.30 -10.74 -14.78
N LYS A 71 -0.78 -10.55 -15.12
CA LYS A 71 -1.23 -11.27 -16.13
C LYS A 71 -0.67 -10.89 -17.26
N GLY A 72 -0.33 -10.09 -17.11
CA GLY A 72 0.27 -9.84 -18.22
C GLY A 72 1.07 -10.86 -18.72
N LYS A 73 0.85 -11.18 -18.41
CA LYS A 73 1.48 -11.89 -18.73
C LYS A 73 1.41 -12.14 -19.19
#